data_bc3e45de945b6e7ea0e3c10a0088fd08
#
_entry.id   bc3e45de945b6e7ea0e3c10a0088fd08
#
_cell.length_a   1.000
_cell.length_b   1.000
_cell.length_c   1.000
_cell.angle_alpha   90.00
_cell.angle_beta   90.00
_cell.angle_gamma   90.00
#
_symmetry.space_group_name_H-M   'P 1'
#
loop_
_entity.id
_entity.type
_entity.pdbx_description
1 polymer ?
#
loop_
_entity_poly.entity_id
_entity_poly.type
_entity_poly.pdbx_seq_one_letter_code
_entity_poly.pdbx_strand_id
1 'polypeptide(L)'
;MSIDAQTMPPAGPGMSRLELFLQHWRAKILLFVGMRALARSVFEAILQKQPNDLLALNSMAYDVMQDGHMLQALGYFERARALSQDKSNAHFNHAFVCEELGRLDDAEVSFRAAIAIEEKMDRAWYGLGLVLVRQGRLEDALAALKRNTQLQPMSPFGWYQMARVHVDLKQTDEARVVIRHLKGFEPKVAAQLERETGLQVGSLI
;
A
#
# COMPACT_ATOMS: atom_id res chain seq x y z
N MET A 1 -1.96 -16.03 -31.81
CA MET A 1 -2.58 -17.29 -31.33
C MET A 1 -3.56 -16.89 -30.25
N SER A 2 -4.83 -16.86 -30.57
CA SER A 2 -5.92 -16.57 -29.64
C SER A 2 -6.09 -17.79 -28.73
N ILE A 3 -5.93 -17.60 -27.42
CA ILE A 3 -6.25 -18.63 -26.45
C ILE A 3 -7.77 -18.61 -26.25
N ASP A 4 -8.43 -19.68 -26.71
CA ASP A 4 -9.87 -19.88 -26.60
C ASP A 4 -10.32 -19.83 -25.13
N ALA A 5 -11.23 -18.91 -24.84
CA ALA A 5 -11.90 -18.70 -23.55
C ALA A 5 -12.92 -19.81 -23.20
N GLN A 6 -12.85 -21.01 -23.83
CA GLN A 6 -13.93 -22.01 -23.78
C GLN A 6 -13.67 -23.30 -23.01
N THR A 7 -12.68 -23.36 -22.09
CA THR A 7 -12.43 -24.60 -21.32
C THR A 7 -12.31 -24.39 -19.81
N MET A 8 -13.08 -23.48 -19.22
CA MET A 8 -13.31 -23.57 -17.79
C MET A 8 -14.49 -24.52 -17.52
N PRO A 9 -14.31 -25.60 -16.71
CA PRO A 9 -15.42 -26.43 -16.30
C PRO A 9 -16.44 -25.59 -15.53
N PRO A 10 -17.74 -25.88 -15.63
CA PRO A 10 -18.77 -25.15 -14.89
C PRO A 10 -18.44 -25.20 -13.40
N ALA A 11 -18.49 -24.04 -12.73
CA ALA A 11 -18.30 -23.95 -11.29
C ALA A 11 -19.28 -24.92 -10.61
N GLY A 12 -18.74 -25.87 -9.85
CA GLY A 12 -19.55 -26.77 -9.02
C GLY A 12 -20.41 -25.96 -8.02
N PRO A 13 -21.38 -26.59 -7.33
CA PRO A 13 -22.25 -25.89 -6.39
C PRO A 13 -21.40 -25.11 -5.36
N GLY A 14 -21.63 -23.79 -5.26
CA GLY A 14 -20.90 -22.91 -4.36
C GLY A 14 -21.04 -23.36 -2.90
N MET A 15 -20.11 -22.92 -2.05
CA MET A 15 -20.21 -23.18 -0.60
C MET A 15 -21.47 -22.56 -0.01
N SER A 16 -22.09 -23.26 0.95
CA SER A 16 -23.13 -22.64 1.78
C SER A 16 -22.53 -21.48 2.61
N ARG A 17 -23.38 -20.55 3.04
CA ARG A 17 -22.93 -19.43 3.89
C ARG A 17 -22.25 -19.87 5.19
N LEU A 18 -22.78 -20.93 5.81
CA LEU A 18 -22.19 -21.50 7.02
C LEU A 18 -20.84 -22.17 6.73
N GLU A 19 -20.75 -22.96 5.66
CA GLU A 19 -19.49 -23.61 5.25
C GLU A 19 -18.40 -22.55 4.96
N LEU A 20 -18.73 -21.50 4.20
CA LEU A 20 -17.81 -20.40 3.91
C LEU A 20 -17.33 -19.69 5.19
N PHE A 21 -18.26 -19.39 6.10
CA PHE A 21 -17.94 -18.80 7.40
C PHE A 21 -16.98 -19.68 8.20
N LEU A 22 -17.24 -20.97 8.29
CA LEU A 22 -16.38 -21.94 9.01
C LEU A 22 -14.99 -22.04 8.37
N GLN A 23 -14.89 -22.04 7.05
CA GLN A 23 -13.61 -22.08 6.35
C GLN A 23 -12.81 -20.78 6.58
N HIS A 24 -13.45 -19.61 6.55
CA HIS A 24 -12.79 -18.34 6.89
C HIS A 24 -12.25 -18.35 8.32
N TRP A 25 -13.03 -18.83 9.29
CA TRP A 25 -12.57 -18.96 10.68
C TRP A 25 -11.39 -19.93 10.80
N ARG A 26 -11.49 -21.09 10.15
CA ARG A 26 -10.39 -22.07 10.11
C ARG A 26 -9.12 -21.45 9.56
N ALA A 27 -9.19 -20.74 8.44
CA ALA A 27 -8.02 -20.09 7.84
C ALA A 27 -7.42 -19.03 8.78
N LYS A 28 -8.26 -18.20 9.44
CA LYS A 28 -7.79 -17.20 10.41
C LYS A 28 -7.09 -17.84 11.63
N ILE A 29 -7.62 -18.93 12.17
CA ILE A 29 -6.99 -19.68 13.27
C ILE A 29 -5.64 -20.22 12.82
N LEU A 30 -5.57 -20.82 11.62
CA LEU A 30 -4.32 -21.34 11.06
C LEU A 30 -3.26 -20.23 10.90
N LEU A 31 -3.66 -19.06 10.43
CA LEU A 31 -2.76 -17.88 10.37
C LEU A 31 -2.30 -17.45 11.76
N PHE A 32 -3.20 -17.41 12.73
CA PHE A 32 -2.89 -17.00 14.11
C PHE A 32 -1.88 -17.94 14.77
N VAL A 33 -1.98 -19.24 14.53
CA VAL A 33 -1.02 -20.25 15.07
C VAL A 33 0.22 -20.44 14.17
N GLY A 34 0.39 -19.62 13.13
CA GLY A 34 1.58 -19.63 12.27
C GLY A 34 1.57 -20.72 11.17
N MET A 35 0.46 -21.44 10.99
CA MET A 35 0.33 -22.52 9.98
C MET A 35 -0.05 -21.95 8.60
N ARG A 36 0.80 -21.05 8.03
CA ARG A 36 0.54 -20.34 6.76
C ARG A 36 0.19 -21.25 5.59
N ALA A 37 0.94 -22.34 5.37
CA ALA A 37 0.72 -23.25 4.28
C ALA A 37 -0.67 -23.91 4.31
N LEU A 38 -1.15 -24.27 5.51
CA LEU A 38 -2.50 -24.80 5.68
C LEU A 38 -3.58 -23.75 5.51
N ALA A 39 -3.34 -22.51 5.97
CA ALA A 39 -4.27 -21.41 5.72
C ALA A 39 -4.39 -21.12 4.22
N ARG A 40 -3.27 -21.12 3.50
CA ARG A 40 -3.22 -20.96 2.02
C ARG A 40 -4.10 -21.99 1.35
N SER A 41 -3.93 -23.29 1.67
CA SER A 41 -4.74 -24.35 1.07
C SER A 41 -6.25 -24.19 1.34
N VAL A 42 -6.62 -23.64 2.50
CA VAL A 42 -8.02 -23.34 2.80
C VAL A 42 -8.53 -22.19 1.92
N PHE A 43 -7.76 -21.10 1.75
CA PHE A 43 -8.16 -20.00 0.87
C PHE A 43 -8.21 -20.41 -0.59
N GLU A 44 -7.30 -21.26 -1.06
CA GLU A 44 -7.35 -21.83 -2.40
C GLU A 44 -8.63 -22.65 -2.62
N ALA A 45 -9.00 -23.50 -1.65
CA ALA A 45 -10.25 -24.27 -1.71
C ALA A 45 -11.50 -23.35 -1.71
N ILE A 46 -11.47 -22.24 -0.97
CA ILE A 46 -12.52 -21.23 -1.03
C ILE A 46 -12.59 -20.64 -2.45
N LEU A 47 -11.46 -20.19 -3.01
CA LEU A 47 -11.42 -19.55 -4.33
C LEU A 47 -11.78 -20.48 -5.48
N GLN A 48 -11.56 -21.80 -5.34
CA GLN A 48 -12.03 -22.80 -6.31
C GLN A 48 -13.57 -22.87 -6.37
N LYS A 49 -14.25 -22.77 -5.22
CA LYS A 49 -15.72 -22.84 -5.13
C LYS A 49 -16.38 -21.45 -5.22
N GLN A 50 -15.71 -20.43 -4.75
CA GLN A 50 -16.16 -19.04 -4.71
C GLN A 50 -15.05 -18.10 -5.24
N PRO A 51 -14.88 -18.00 -6.57
CA PRO A 51 -13.79 -17.22 -7.18
C PRO A 51 -13.75 -15.75 -6.80
N ASN A 52 -14.88 -15.20 -6.37
CA ASN A 52 -15.07 -13.79 -6.03
C ASN A 52 -15.11 -13.53 -4.51
N ASP A 53 -14.62 -14.46 -3.69
CA ASP A 53 -14.53 -14.24 -2.24
C ASP A 53 -13.43 -13.23 -1.92
N LEU A 54 -13.84 -12.04 -1.48
CA LEU A 54 -12.93 -10.92 -1.22
C LEU A 54 -11.93 -11.18 -0.09
N LEU A 55 -12.36 -11.92 0.94
CA LEU A 55 -11.46 -12.22 2.07
C LEU A 55 -10.37 -13.18 1.61
N ALA A 56 -10.72 -14.22 0.85
CA ALA A 56 -9.75 -15.17 0.32
C ALA A 56 -8.80 -14.50 -0.69
N LEU A 57 -9.34 -13.67 -1.61
CA LEU A 57 -8.51 -12.92 -2.57
C LEU A 57 -7.48 -12.03 -1.87
N ASN A 58 -7.91 -11.22 -0.91
CA ASN A 58 -6.99 -10.35 -0.18
C ASN A 58 -5.98 -11.15 0.66
N SER A 59 -6.42 -12.25 1.31
CA SER A 59 -5.53 -13.08 2.12
C SER A 59 -4.47 -13.76 1.25
N MET A 60 -4.85 -14.29 0.09
CA MET A 60 -3.90 -14.87 -0.87
C MET A 60 -2.93 -13.83 -1.42
N ALA A 61 -3.42 -12.61 -1.75
CA ALA A 61 -2.57 -11.53 -2.21
C ALA A 61 -1.47 -11.19 -1.19
N TYR A 62 -1.84 -10.99 0.07
CA TYR A 62 -0.86 -10.72 1.13
C TYR A 62 0.09 -11.88 1.38
N ASP A 63 -0.40 -13.12 1.31
CA ASP A 63 0.41 -14.29 1.55
C ASP A 63 1.49 -14.45 0.47
N VAL A 64 1.12 -14.38 -0.82
CA VAL A 64 2.09 -14.49 -1.92
C VAL A 64 3.02 -13.27 -2.01
N MET A 65 2.56 -12.10 -1.58
CA MET A 65 3.38 -10.89 -1.47
C MET A 65 4.50 -11.07 -0.43
N GLN A 66 4.19 -11.67 0.72
CA GLN A 66 5.21 -11.99 1.74
C GLN A 66 6.26 -12.99 1.25
N ASP A 67 5.90 -13.86 0.31
CA ASP A 67 6.85 -14.77 -0.35
C ASP A 67 7.62 -14.10 -1.51
N GLY A 68 7.40 -12.80 -1.76
CA GLY A 68 8.06 -12.03 -2.82
C GLY A 68 7.42 -12.17 -4.20
N HIS A 69 6.30 -12.86 -4.33
CA HIS A 69 5.61 -13.10 -5.60
C HIS A 69 4.69 -11.92 -5.98
N MET A 70 5.27 -10.74 -6.20
CA MET A 70 4.54 -9.47 -6.41
C MET A 70 3.59 -9.49 -7.61
N LEU A 71 3.96 -10.12 -8.74
CA LEU A 71 3.07 -10.24 -9.91
C LEU A 71 1.83 -11.09 -9.60
N GLN A 72 1.99 -12.15 -8.82
CA GLN A 72 0.86 -12.98 -8.40
C GLN A 72 -0.04 -12.22 -7.42
N ALA A 73 0.54 -11.48 -6.48
CA ALA A 73 -0.21 -10.61 -5.57
C ALA A 73 -1.03 -9.56 -6.34
N LEU A 74 -0.43 -8.94 -7.37
CA LEU A 74 -1.13 -8.00 -8.24
C LEU A 74 -2.39 -8.62 -8.84
N GLY A 75 -2.31 -9.83 -9.40
CA GLY A 75 -3.48 -10.50 -9.99
C GLY A 75 -4.62 -10.73 -9.00
N TYR A 76 -4.31 -11.07 -7.74
CA TYR A 76 -5.32 -11.18 -6.69
C TYR A 76 -5.91 -9.81 -6.31
N PHE A 77 -5.09 -8.77 -6.16
CA PHE A 77 -5.59 -7.43 -5.83
C PHE A 77 -6.36 -6.78 -6.97
N GLU A 78 -6.01 -7.02 -8.24
CA GLU A 78 -6.80 -6.59 -9.40
C GLU A 78 -8.22 -7.17 -9.34
N ARG A 79 -8.35 -8.48 -9.07
CA ARG A 79 -9.64 -9.14 -8.91
C ARG A 79 -10.42 -8.56 -7.71
N ALA A 80 -9.77 -8.41 -6.56
CA ALA A 80 -10.40 -7.83 -5.37
C ALA A 80 -10.87 -6.39 -5.63
N ARG A 81 -10.07 -5.57 -6.31
CA ARG A 81 -10.41 -4.20 -6.68
C ARG A 81 -11.62 -4.15 -7.63
N ALA A 82 -11.65 -5.02 -8.63
CA ALA A 82 -12.78 -5.09 -9.57
C ALA A 82 -14.12 -5.40 -8.86
N LEU A 83 -14.08 -6.16 -7.76
CA LEU A 83 -15.25 -6.51 -6.95
C LEU A 83 -15.61 -5.49 -5.87
N SER A 84 -14.73 -4.52 -5.60
CA SER A 84 -14.83 -3.58 -4.46
C SER A 84 -14.40 -2.18 -4.87
N GLN A 85 -14.91 -1.69 -6.00
CA GLN A 85 -14.54 -0.37 -6.55
C GLN A 85 -14.89 0.80 -5.63
N ASP A 86 -15.82 0.61 -4.72
CA ASP A 86 -16.24 1.56 -3.69
C ASP A 86 -15.39 1.52 -2.41
N LYS A 87 -14.36 0.68 -2.35
CA LYS A 87 -13.51 0.49 -1.16
C LYS A 87 -12.10 1.07 -1.37
N SER A 88 -11.78 2.09 -0.57
CA SER A 88 -10.48 2.76 -0.57
C SER A 88 -9.30 1.77 -0.40
N ASN A 89 -9.45 0.79 0.50
CA ASN A 89 -8.45 -0.24 0.74
C ASN A 89 -8.15 -1.12 -0.49
N ALA A 90 -9.15 -1.41 -1.34
CA ALA A 90 -8.93 -2.21 -2.54
C ALA A 90 -8.03 -1.47 -3.54
N HIS A 91 -8.27 -0.17 -3.72
CA HIS A 91 -7.43 0.69 -4.55
C HIS A 91 -6.03 0.88 -3.94
N PHE A 92 -5.95 1.10 -2.63
CA PHE A 92 -4.67 1.24 -1.94
C PHE A 92 -3.79 -0.01 -2.10
N ASN A 93 -4.33 -1.21 -1.87
CA ASN A 93 -3.58 -2.46 -1.98
C ASN A 93 -3.06 -2.69 -3.40
N HIS A 94 -3.88 -2.41 -4.41
CA HIS A 94 -3.48 -2.47 -5.81
C HIS A 94 -2.36 -1.46 -6.11
N ALA A 95 -2.51 -0.21 -5.64
CA ALA A 95 -1.53 0.85 -5.83
C ALA A 95 -0.16 0.49 -5.22
N PHE A 96 -0.18 -0.06 -4.00
CA PHE A 96 1.03 -0.47 -3.30
C PHE A 96 1.83 -1.52 -4.09
N VAL A 97 1.17 -2.56 -4.60
CA VAL A 97 1.87 -3.59 -5.39
C VAL A 97 2.32 -3.05 -6.74
N CYS A 98 1.55 -2.17 -7.38
CA CYS A 98 1.98 -1.50 -8.60
C CYS A 98 3.25 -0.65 -8.37
N GLU A 99 3.33 0.07 -7.23
CA GLU A 99 4.51 0.84 -6.85
C GLU A 99 5.74 -0.05 -6.68
N GLU A 100 5.62 -1.16 -5.94
CA GLU A 100 6.70 -2.14 -5.73
C GLU A 100 7.20 -2.76 -7.05
N LEU A 101 6.30 -2.97 -8.01
CA LEU A 101 6.62 -3.46 -9.35
C LEU A 101 7.16 -2.37 -10.29
N GLY A 102 7.24 -1.11 -9.86
CA GLY A 102 7.67 0.01 -10.69
C GLY A 102 6.63 0.47 -11.72
N ARG A 103 5.38 0.00 -11.62
CA ARG A 103 4.24 0.44 -12.45
C ARG A 103 3.67 1.75 -11.90
N LEU A 104 4.46 2.83 -12.00
CA LEU A 104 4.21 4.09 -11.30
C LEU A 104 2.89 4.75 -11.72
N ASP A 105 2.54 4.71 -13.01
CA ASP A 105 1.31 5.33 -13.51
C ASP A 105 0.05 4.62 -12.99
N ASP A 106 0.08 3.28 -12.95
CA ASP A 106 -1.02 2.48 -12.39
C ASP A 106 -1.14 2.69 -10.87
N ALA A 107 0.00 2.83 -10.19
CA ALA A 107 0.03 3.13 -8.76
C ALA A 107 -0.57 4.51 -8.47
N GLU A 108 -0.18 5.55 -9.22
CA GLU A 108 -0.74 6.91 -9.08
C GLU A 108 -2.26 6.91 -9.24
N VAL A 109 -2.76 6.32 -10.33
CA VAL A 109 -4.20 6.24 -10.60
C VAL A 109 -4.94 5.58 -9.42
N SER A 110 -4.38 4.50 -8.90
CA SER A 110 -5.03 3.74 -7.81
C SER A 110 -4.92 4.45 -6.45
N PHE A 111 -3.80 5.10 -6.12
CA PHE A 111 -3.71 5.93 -4.91
C PHE A 111 -4.68 7.10 -4.96
N ARG A 112 -4.81 7.79 -6.10
CA ARG A 112 -5.80 8.87 -6.28
C ARG A 112 -7.23 8.36 -6.13
N ALA A 113 -7.55 7.17 -6.66
CA ALA A 113 -8.86 6.56 -6.46
C ALA A 113 -9.14 6.23 -4.99
N ALA A 114 -8.15 5.70 -4.26
CA ALA A 114 -8.29 5.46 -2.83
C ALA A 114 -8.55 6.75 -2.04
N ILE A 115 -7.83 7.82 -2.35
CA ILE A 115 -7.99 9.15 -1.75
C ILE A 115 -9.36 9.77 -2.08
N ALA A 116 -9.85 9.61 -3.30
CA ALA A 116 -11.16 10.12 -3.70
C ALA A 116 -12.30 9.46 -2.91
N ILE A 117 -12.15 8.19 -2.54
CA ILE A 117 -13.11 7.46 -1.71
C ILE A 117 -12.94 7.80 -0.22
N GLU A 118 -11.70 7.92 0.23
CA GLU A 118 -11.36 8.16 1.64
C GLU A 118 -10.24 9.21 1.75
N GLU A 119 -10.62 10.49 1.76
CA GLU A 119 -9.67 11.61 1.80
C GLU A 119 -8.73 11.58 3.03
N LYS A 120 -9.15 10.93 4.12
CA LYS A 120 -8.37 10.82 5.36
C LYS A 120 -7.44 9.61 5.39
N MET A 121 -7.31 8.85 4.30
CA MET A 121 -6.38 7.72 4.22
C MET A 121 -4.95 8.23 4.09
N ASP A 122 -4.30 8.49 5.22
CA ASP A 122 -2.93 9.02 5.32
C ASP A 122 -1.90 8.22 4.54
N ARG A 123 -1.98 6.89 4.60
CA ARG A 123 -1.08 5.98 3.87
C ARG A 123 -1.22 6.09 2.35
N ALA A 124 -2.41 6.42 1.83
CA ALA A 124 -2.58 6.64 0.38
C ALA A 124 -1.94 7.96 -0.07
N TRP A 125 -2.02 9.01 0.75
CA TRP A 125 -1.30 10.26 0.51
C TRP A 125 0.22 10.07 0.57
N TYR A 126 0.71 9.27 1.51
CA TYR A 126 2.14 8.93 1.59
C TYR A 126 2.60 8.17 0.35
N GLY A 127 1.90 7.09 -0.04
CA GLY A 127 2.23 6.30 -1.24
C GLY A 127 2.17 7.14 -2.52
N LEU A 128 1.15 8.01 -2.68
CA LEU A 128 1.08 8.95 -3.79
C LEU A 128 2.30 9.86 -3.83
N GLY A 129 2.73 10.39 -2.66
CA GLY A 129 3.93 11.20 -2.55
C GLY A 129 5.19 10.47 -3.04
N LEU A 130 5.37 9.21 -2.63
CA LEU A 130 6.52 8.40 -3.05
C LEU A 130 6.51 8.12 -4.56
N VAL A 131 5.35 7.79 -5.11
CA VAL A 131 5.19 7.56 -6.56
C VAL A 131 5.56 8.82 -7.33
N LEU A 132 5.07 9.98 -6.91
CA LEU A 132 5.36 11.27 -7.57
C LEU A 132 6.85 11.65 -7.49
N VAL A 133 7.52 11.34 -6.36
CA VAL A 133 8.99 11.49 -6.25
C VAL A 133 9.70 10.63 -7.30
N ARG A 134 9.31 9.36 -7.42
CA ARG A 134 9.91 8.42 -8.40
C ARG A 134 9.63 8.82 -9.86
N GLN A 135 8.53 9.54 -10.12
CA GLN A 135 8.20 10.12 -11.43
C GLN A 135 8.92 11.46 -11.70
N GLY A 136 9.67 12.01 -10.72
CA GLY A 136 10.33 13.30 -10.82
C GLY A 136 9.40 14.52 -10.67
N ARG A 137 8.15 14.32 -10.26
CA ARG A 137 7.12 15.36 -10.07
C ARG A 137 7.17 15.87 -8.62
N LEU A 138 8.25 16.57 -8.32
CA LEU A 138 8.63 16.90 -6.94
C LEU A 138 7.66 17.87 -6.25
N GLU A 139 7.12 18.86 -6.97
CA GLU A 139 6.14 19.82 -6.42
C GLU A 139 4.81 19.12 -6.08
N ASP A 140 4.33 18.23 -6.95
CA ASP A 140 3.14 17.42 -6.71
C ASP A 140 3.36 16.48 -5.51
N ALA A 141 4.56 15.91 -5.40
CA ALA A 141 4.95 15.06 -4.28
C ALA A 141 4.88 15.82 -2.94
N LEU A 142 5.38 17.07 -2.91
CA LEU A 142 5.29 17.92 -1.72
C LEU A 142 3.83 18.15 -1.30
N ALA A 143 2.93 18.39 -2.26
CA ALA A 143 1.52 18.58 -1.96
C ALA A 143 0.90 17.33 -1.30
N ALA A 144 1.19 16.13 -1.84
CA ALA A 144 0.72 14.85 -1.29
C ALA A 144 1.32 14.57 0.10
N LEU A 145 2.64 14.74 0.26
CA LEU A 145 3.33 14.52 1.53
C LEU A 145 2.88 15.53 2.60
N LYS A 146 2.62 16.77 2.24
CA LYS A 146 2.05 17.78 3.15
C LYS A 146 0.68 17.32 3.66
N ARG A 147 -0.15 16.74 2.81
CA ARG A 147 -1.44 16.19 3.25
C ARG A 147 -1.26 15.00 4.18
N ASN A 148 -0.30 14.12 3.91
CA ASN A 148 0.05 13.02 4.80
C ASN A 148 0.48 13.53 6.19
N THR A 149 1.39 14.53 6.27
CA THR A 149 1.85 15.08 7.56
C THR A 149 0.76 15.81 8.34
N GLN A 150 -0.24 16.40 7.67
CA GLN A 150 -1.41 16.97 8.33
C GLN A 150 -2.29 15.88 8.98
N LEU A 151 -2.41 14.71 8.34
CA LEU A 151 -3.18 13.59 8.86
C LEU A 151 -2.42 12.81 9.94
N GLN A 152 -1.10 12.76 9.84
CA GLN A 152 -0.20 12.05 10.77
C GLN A 152 0.96 12.94 11.23
N PRO A 153 0.69 13.99 12.03
CA PRO A 153 1.70 15.02 12.35
C PRO A 153 2.88 14.48 13.17
N MET A 154 2.69 13.42 13.93
CA MET A 154 3.73 12.77 14.75
C MET A 154 4.40 11.59 14.07
N SER A 155 4.03 11.25 12.83
CA SER A 155 4.71 10.21 12.05
C SER A 155 5.92 10.80 11.32
N PRO A 156 7.14 10.27 11.52
CA PRO A 156 8.33 10.87 10.91
C PRO A 156 8.43 10.65 9.41
N PHE A 157 7.74 9.66 8.86
CA PHE A 157 7.93 9.21 7.47
C PHE A 157 7.60 10.28 6.44
N GLY A 158 6.45 10.94 6.55
CA GLY A 158 6.05 12.02 5.64
C GLY A 158 6.98 13.23 5.73
N TRP A 159 7.36 13.64 6.95
CA TRP A 159 8.30 14.73 7.18
C TRP A 159 9.69 14.41 6.62
N TYR A 160 10.17 13.19 6.80
CA TYR A 160 11.46 12.76 6.25
C TYR A 160 11.48 12.90 4.72
N GLN A 161 10.44 12.41 4.04
CA GLN A 161 10.34 12.52 2.59
C GLN A 161 10.20 13.97 2.13
N MET A 162 9.41 14.79 2.84
CA MET A 162 9.30 16.24 2.53
C MET A 162 10.65 16.94 2.61
N ALA A 163 11.45 16.68 3.65
CA ALA A 163 12.78 17.27 3.77
C ALA A 163 13.67 16.90 2.58
N ARG A 164 13.67 15.65 2.17
CA ARG A 164 14.43 15.16 1.00
C ARG A 164 13.97 15.83 -0.30
N VAL A 165 12.66 15.89 -0.52
CA VAL A 165 12.10 16.55 -1.72
C VAL A 165 12.46 18.03 -1.76
N HIS A 166 12.43 18.75 -0.61
CA HIS A 166 12.91 20.15 -0.55
C HIS A 166 14.39 20.27 -0.91
N VAL A 167 15.23 19.30 -0.48
CA VAL A 167 16.66 19.28 -0.87
C VAL A 167 16.81 19.06 -2.38
N ASP A 168 16.07 18.12 -2.96
CA ASP A 168 16.11 17.83 -4.40
C ASP A 168 15.67 19.05 -5.23
N LEU A 169 14.70 19.83 -4.73
CA LEU A 169 14.26 21.11 -5.30
C LEU A 169 15.20 22.30 -5.00
N LYS A 170 16.32 22.07 -4.29
CA LYS A 170 17.26 23.11 -3.81
C LYS A 170 16.64 24.16 -2.91
N GLN A 171 15.55 23.85 -2.25
CA GLN A 171 14.83 24.64 -1.27
C GLN A 171 15.42 24.35 0.14
N THR A 172 16.66 24.78 0.35
CA THR A 172 17.43 24.39 1.55
C THR A 172 16.88 24.98 2.85
N ASP A 173 16.23 26.14 2.80
CA ASP A 173 15.67 26.77 3.99
C ASP A 173 14.38 26.06 4.43
N GLU A 174 13.54 25.66 3.49
CA GLU A 174 12.36 24.82 3.71
C GLU A 174 12.77 23.45 4.28
N ALA A 175 13.80 22.84 3.71
CA ALA A 175 14.34 21.59 4.23
C ALA A 175 14.80 21.73 5.69
N ARG A 176 15.50 22.82 6.04
CA ARG A 176 15.90 23.11 7.43
C ARG A 176 14.71 23.28 8.38
N VAL A 177 13.64 23.93 7.91
CA VAL A 177 12.40 24.06 8.70
C VAL A 177 11.82 22.70 9.03
N VAL A 178 11.71 21.80 8.03
CA VAL A 178 11.19 20.44 8.22
C VAL A 178 12.10 19.63 9.15
N ILE A 179 13.42 19.67 8.97
CA ILE A 179 14.38 18.95 9.83
C ILE A 179 14.28 19.46 11.28
N ARG A 180 14.14 20.77 11.49
CA ARG A 180 13.97 21.36 12.83
C ARG A 180 12.67 20.89 13.48
N HIS A 181 11.58 20.81 12.71
CA HIS A 181 10.32 20.26 13.19
C HIS A 181 10.47 18.80 13.65
N LEU A 182 11.10 17.93 12.81
CA LEU A 182 11.42 16.55 13.17
C LEU A 182 12.27 16.44 14.44
N LYS A 183 13.22 17.35 14.62
CA LYS A 183 14.10 17.38 15.80
C LYS A 183 13.34 17.53 17.11
N GLY A 184 12.14 18.13 17.08
CA GLY A 184 11.26 18.33 18.23
C GLY A 184 10.59 17.07 18.74
N PHE A 185 10.38 16.04 17.89
CA PHE A 185 9.71 14.79 18.30
C PHE A 185 10.44 13.50 17.88
N GLU A 186 11.25 13.53 16.81
CA GLU A 186 12.06 12.41 16.33
C GLU A 186 13.52 12.83 16.08
N PRO A 187 14.28 13.14 17.14
CA PRO A 187 15.64 13.70 17.02
C PRO A 187 16.62 12.76 16.29
N LYS A 188 16.41 11.44 16.36
CA LYS A 188 17.25 10.46 15.65
C LYS A 188 17.07 10.56 14.14
N VAL A 189 15.82 10.70 13.67
CA VAL A 189 15.48 10.88 12.25
C VAL A 189 15.99 12.22 11.75
N ALA A 190 15.84 13.29 12.53
CA ALA A 190 16.41 14.60 12.20
C ALA A 190 17.93 14.54 12.06
N ALA A 191 18.64 13.91 13.00
CA ALA A 191 20.09 13.73 12.93
C ALA A 191 20.54 12.89 11.74
N GLN A 192 19.73 11.91 11.31
CA GLN A 192 19.97 11.17 10.08
C GLN A 192 19.89 12.07 8.85
N LEU A 193 18.81 12.89 8.73
CA LEU A 193 18.65 13.85 7.65
C LEU A 193 19.77 14.90 7.62
N GLU A 194 20.19 15.43 8.78
CA GLU A 194 21.33 16.35 8.85
C GLU A 194 22.60 15.74 8.26
N ARG A 195 22.86 14.44 8.53
CA ARG A 195 24.01 13.71 7.95
C ARG A 195 23.87 13.46 6.45
N GLU A 196 22.68 13.05 6.00
CA GLU A 196 22.41 12.72 4.60
C GLU A 196 22.43 13.95 3.69
N THR A 197 21.91 15.07 4.19
CA THR A 197 21.74 16.29 3.41
C THR A 197 22.86 17.32 3.60
N GLY A 198 23.67 17.18 4.66
CA GLY A 198 24.65 18.18 5.07
C GLY A 198 24.06 19.44 5.70
N LEU A 199 22.73 19.49 5.89
CA LEU A 199 22.00 20.65 6.43
C LEU A 199 21.95 20.56 7.96
N GLN A 200 22.81 21.32 8.63
CA GLN A 200 22.75 21.44 10.09
C GLN A 200 21.61 22.38 10.53
N VAL A 201 20.82 21.94 11.52
CA VAL A 201 19.83 22.80 12.19
C VAL A 201 20.21 22.94 13.67
N GLY A 202 20.26 24.16 14.16
CA GLY A 202 20.56 24.42 15.58
C GLY A 202 19.56 23.73 16.51
N SER A 203 19.94 23.57 17.78
CA SER A 203 19.02 23.10 18.82
C SER A 203 17.80 24.05 18.90
N LEU A 204 16.62 23.50 19.18
CA LEU A 204 15.48 24.29 19.64
C LEU A 204 15.93 24.95 20.97
N ILE A 205 16.13 26.26 20.94
CA ILE A 205 16.36 27.06 22.16
C ILE A 205 15.02 27.22 22.86
#